data_791a74931d059a3effdfbc3d71404565
#
_entry.id   791a74931d059a3effdfbc3d71404565
#
_cell.length_a   1.000
_cell.length_b   1.000
_cell.length_c   1.000
_cell.angle_alpha   90.00
_cell.angle_beta   90.00
_cell.angle_gamma   90.00
#
_symmetry.space_group_name_H-M   'P 1'
#
loop_
_entity.id
_entity.type
_entity.pdbx_description
1 polymer ?
#
loop_
_entity_poly.entity_id
_entity_poly.type
_entity_poly.pdbx_seq_one_letter_code
_entity_poly.pdbx_strand_id
1 'polypeptide(L)'
;MSFQEAIQYRTELHKLAELSGQEIKTAQYIQNKLEEMGFNVRSGVGGHGLVVDIDSGVAGPMVMLRADIDALPYADPNDPERIEAIHACGHDAHAAILLAAAPEIRKNLKKGKVRLAFQPAEESLQGALAMIKDGVLDGVDIVVGSHIRPVQDLPFGKYCASVNHVACATVEVRIDGKQAHAARPHLGINPIEAASQYIVSVGLIKIDPNKSWSVKPTQIHSEVGATNSIPSFVKIAYDLRAQDNAALEAIIGRMKLAAAGLEGCFGAKASCEVTEYCPGPEYDEALGELFKETVAGTFGKETLGTNCG
;
A
#
# COMPACT_ATOMS: atom_id res chain seq x y z
N MET A 1 19.70 -24.07 6.98
CA MET A 1 19.33 -23.44 5.72
C MET A 1 20.55 -22.71 5.14
N SER A 2 20.79 -22.83 3.84
CA SER A 2 21.87 -22.08 3.22
C SER A 2 21.32 -20.79 2.60
N PHE A 3 22.07 -19.72 2.69
CA PHE A 3 21.82 -18.48 1.95
C PHE A 3 21.63 -18.71 0.44
N GLN A 4 22.23 -19.79 -0.07
CA GLN A 4 22.11 -20.23 -1.46
C GLN A 4 20.67 -20.63 -1.85
N GLU A 5 19.90 -21.26 -0.94
CA GLU A 5 18.50 -21.62 -1.22
C GLU A 5 17.63 -20.39 -1.38
N ALA A 6 17.81 -19.36 -0.54
CA ALA A 6 17.06 -18.11 -0.67
C ALA A 6 17.37 -17.40 -2.02
N ILE A 7 18.64 -17.40 -2.46
CA ILE A 7 19.04 -16.86 -3.75
C ILE A 7 18.40 -17.64 -4.89
N GLN A 8 18.36 -18.97 -4.79
CA GLN A 8 17.73 -19.81 -5.79
C GLN A 8 16.22 -19.53 -5.89
N TYR A 9 15.50 -19.53 -4.76
CA TYR A 9 14.08 -19.23 -4.73
C TYR A 9 13.78 -17.86 -5.33
N ARG A 10 14.57 -16.84 -4.95
CA ARG A 10 14.44 -15.51 -5.51
C ARG A 10 14.65 -15.50 -7.02
N THR A 11 15.64 -16.21 -7.53
CA THR A 11 15.94 -16.28 -8.95
C THR A 11 14.82 -16.96 -9.76
N GLU A 12 14.17 -17.96 -9.17
CA GLU A 12 13.05 -18.67 -9.78
C GLU A 12 11.76 -17.82 -9.73
N LEU A 13 11.45 -17.21 -8.58
CA LEU A 13 10.30 -16.31 -8.43
C LEU A 13 10.39 -15.08 -9.33
N HIS A 14 11.57 -14.50 -9.49
CA HIS A 14 11.79 -13.35 -10.37
C HIS A 14 11.35 -13.61 -11.82
N LYS A 15 11.49 -14.84 -12.29
CA LYS A 15 11.06 -15.25 -13.65
C LYS A 15 9.57 -15.49 -13.78
N LEU A 16 8.88 -15.63 -12.64
CA LEU A 16 7.43 -15.88 -12.58
C LEU A 16 6.62 -14.61 -12.38
N ALA A 17 7.24 -13.43 -12.36
CA ALA A 17 6.58 -12.17 -12.07
C ALA A 17 5.18 -12.06 -12.68
N GLU A 18 4.18 -11.81 -11.84
CA GLU A 18 2.76 -11.68 -12.21
C GLU A 18 2.15 -10.47 -11.52
N LEU A 19 1.23 -9.79 -12.22
CA LEU A 19 0.58 -8.58 -11.70
C LEU A 19 -0.35 -8.90 -10.53
N SER A 20 -0.65 -7.88 -9.72
CA SER A 20 -1.62 -7.94 -8.61
C SER A 20 -2.91 -8.65 -9.03
N GLY A 21 -3.31 -9.68 -8.28
CA GLY A 21 -4.49 -10.50 -8.53
C GLY A 21 -4.33 -11.56 -9.64
N GLN A 22 -3.14 -11.72 -10.20
CA GLN A 22 -2.82 -12.68 -11.27
C GLN A 22 -1.69 -13.65 -10.89
N GLU A 23 -1.32 -13.74 -9.62
CA GLU A 23 -0.14 -14.45 -9.07
C GLU A 23 -0.31 -15.98 -9.04
N ILE A 24 -0.85 -16.57 -10.13
CA ILE A 24 -1.20 -17.99 -10.20
C ILE A 24 0.04 -18.89 -10.17
N LYS A 25 1.03 -18.59 -11.02
CA LYS A 25 2.27 -19.40 -11.11
C LYS A 25 3.17 -19.18 -9.91
N THR A 26 3.23 -17.93 -9.43
CA THR A 26 3.97 -17.53 -8.24
C THR A 26 3.44 -18.27 -7.02
N ALA A 27 2.12 -18.24 -6.79
CA ALA A 27 1.48 -18.96 -5.70
C ALA A 27 1.69 -20.49 -5.81
N GLN A 28 1.52 -21.06 -7.00
CA GLN A 28 1.75 -22.49 -7.22
C GLN A 28 3.19 -22.91 -6.94
N TYR A 29 4.17 -22.09 -7.34
CA TYR A 29 5.58 -22.33 -7.05
C TYR A 29 5.84 -22.36 -5.54
N ILE A 30 5.36 -21.33 -4.81
CA ILE A 30 5.51 -21.22 -3.36
C ILE A 30 4.84 -22.40 -2.66
N GLN A 31 3.61 -22.75 -3.07
CA GLN A 31 2.89 -23.91 -2.53
C GLN A 31 3.68 -25.20 -2.70
N ASN A 32 4.15 -25.50 -3.91
CA ASN A 32 4.92 -26.70 -4.19
C ASN A 32 6.17 -26.79 -3.31
N LYS A 33 6.90 -25.68 -3.14
CA LYS A 33 8.11 -25.64 -2.28
C LYS A 33 7.78 -25.89 -0.81
N LEU A 34 6.71 -25.33 -0.30
CA LEU A 34 6.27 -25.57 1.08
C LEU A 34 5.81 -27.03 1.30
N GLU A 35 5.08 -27.59 0.34
CA GLU A 35 4.63 -28.99 0.39
C GLU A 35 5.82 -29.97 0.27
N GLU A 36 6.82 -29.70 -0.59
CA GLU A 36 8.09 -30.45 -0.67
C GLU A 36 8.82 -30.46 0.68
N MET A 37 8.75 -29.36 1.46
CA MET A 37 9.28 -29.27 2.82
C MET A 37 8.40 -29.94 3.87
N GLY A 38 7.24 -30.49 3.50
CA GLY A 38 6.30 -31.18 4.39
C GLY A 38 5.45 -30.21 5.23
N PHE A 39 5.11 -29.04 4.71
CA PHE A 39 4.15 -28.14 5.32
C PHE A 39 2.75 -28.39 4.76
N ASN A 40 1.73 -28.19 5.60
CA ASN A 40 0.33 -28.17 5.16
C ASN A 40 -0.03 -26.73 4.76
N VAL A 41 -0.31 -26.52 3.47
CA VAL A 41 -0.55 -25.21 2.91
C VAL A 41 -2.05 -24.96 2.72
N ARG A 42 -2.57 -23.88 3.27
CA ARG A 42 -3.90 -23.35 2.97
C ARG A 42 -3.74 -22.35 1.83
N SER A 43 -4.20 -22.71 0.64
CA SER A 43 -4.16 -21.86 -0.56
C SER A 43 -5.48 -21.14 -0.81
N GLY A 44 -5.47 -20.13 -1.68
CA GLY A 44 -6.66 -19.38 -2.06
C GLY A 44 -7.12 -18.35 -1.02
N VAL A 45 -6.26 -17.96 -0.07
CA VAL A 45 -6.60 -17.00 0.97
C VAL A 45 -6.45 -15.58 0.39
N GLY A 46 -7.54 -14.84 0.29
CA GLY A 46 -7.55 -13.54 -0.37
C GLY A 46 -7.25 -13.60 -1.87
N GLY A 47 -7.67 -14.67 -2.55
CA GLY A 47 -7.40 -14.91 -3.96
C GLY A 47 -6.27 -15.90 -4.19
N HIS A 48 -5.06 -15.44 -4.44
CA HIS A 48 -3.88 -16.30 -4.67
C HIS A 48 -2.96 -16.42 -3.45
N GLY A 49 -3.36 -15.91 -2.28
CA GLY A 49 -2.56 -15.97 -1.07
C GLY A 49 -2.44 -17.38 -0.48
N LEU A 50 -1.35 -17.59 0.25
CA LEU A 50 -1.02 -18.86 0.88
C LEU A 50 -0.74 -18.65 2.37
N VAL A 51 -1.16 -19.63 3.19
CA VAL A 51 -0.94 -19.60 4.64
C VAL A 51 -0.45 -20.95 5.12
N VAL A 52 0.54 -20.93 6.00
CA VAL A 52 1.05 -22.11 6.72
C VAL A 52 1.08 -21.81 8.21
N ASP A 53 0.48 -22.66 9.02
CA ASP A 53 0.57 -22.58 10.48
C ASP A 53 1.57 -23.61 11.01
N ILE A 54 2.55 -23.13 11.77
CA ILE A 54 3.56 -23.94 12.45
C ILE A 54 3.26 -23.88 13.96
N ASP A 55 2.95 -25.02 14.57
CA ASP A 55 2.59 -25.14 15.97
C ASP A 55 3.69 -25.89 16.74
N SER A 56 4.19 -25.28 17.82
CA SER A 56 5.17 -25.93 18.71
C SER A 56 4.57 -26.99 19.62
N GLY A 57 3.24 -27.05 19.74
CA GLY A 57 2.52 -27.87 20.73
C GLY A 57 2.58 -27.31 22.16
N VAL A 58 3.22 -26.16 22.39
CA VAL A 58 3.35 -25.51 23.70
C VAL A 58 2.62 -24.15 23.64
N ALA A 59 1.80 -23.87 24.66
CA ALA A 59 1.03 -22.62 24.71
C ALA A 59 1.95 -21.37 24.64
N GLY A 60 1.54 -20.39 23.86
CA GLY A 60 2.25 -19.13 23.67
C GLY A 60 1.59 -18.28 22.58
N PRO A 61 2.14 -17.11 22.25
CA PRO A 61 1.57 -16.22 21.26
C PRO A 61 1.62 -16.83 19.86
N MET A 62 0.73 -16.34 18.99
CA MET A 62 0.76 -16.60 17.54
C MET A 62 1.35 -15.39 16.82
N VAL A 63 2.48 -15.61 16.17
CA VAL A 63 3.18 -14.58 15.39
C VAL A 63 2.95 -14.85 13.90
N MET A 64 2.45 -13.87 13.16
CA MET A 64 2.37 -13.94 11.70
C MET A 64 3.58 -13.27 11.07
N LEU A 65 4.23 -13.97 10.16
CA LEU A 65 5.29 -13.45 9.29
C LEU A 65 4.72 -13.28 7.87
N ARG A 66 4.80 -12.06 7.33
CA ARG A 66 4.19 -11.69 6.04
C ARG A 66 5.25 -11.42 4.98
N ALA A 67 5.02 -11.94 3.80
CA ALA A 67 5.70 -11.56 2.56
C ALA A 67 4.67 -11.33 1.45
N ASP A 68 4.85 -10.30 0.65
CA ASP A 68 4.09 -10.07 -0.58
C ASP A 68 4.65 -10.89 -1.75
N ILE A 69 3.85 -11.07 -2.82
CA ILE A 69 4.21 -11.97 -3.93
C ILE A 69 3.91 -11.41 -5.32
N ASP A 70 3.25 -10.26 -5.45
CA ASP A 70 2.88 -9.65 -6.72
C ASP A 70 4.01 -8.80 -7.33
N ALA A 71 3.84 -8.38 -8.58
CA ALA A 71 4.77 -7.56 -9.35
C ALA A 71 4.08 -6.33 -9.94
N LEU A 72 4.90 -5.35 -10.32
CA LEU A 72 4.47 -4.08 -10.89
C LEU A 72 4.36 -4.14 -12.42
N PRO A 73 3.39 -3.41 -13.03
CA PRO A 73 3.31 -3.26 -14.47
C PRO A 73 4.34 -2.24 -14.98
N TYR A 74 5.14 -2.65 -15.96
CA TYR A 74 6.06 -1.77 -16.68
C TYR A 74 5.84 -1.86 -18.18
N ALA A 75 5.85 -0.71 -18.86
CA ALA A 75 5.83 -0.68 -20.31
C ALA A 75 7.19 -1.15 -20.86
N ASP A 76 7.15 -2.01 -21.88
CA ASP A 76 8.37 -2.39 -22.62
C ASP A 76 8.96 -1.12 -23.27
N PRO A 77 10.25 -0.81 -23.05
CA PRO A 77 10.89 0.36 -23.66
C PRO A 77 10.83 0.40 -25.20
N ASN A 78 10.70 -0.76 -25.84
CA ASN A 78 10.64 -0.89 -27.32
C ASN A 78 9.19 -0.99 -27.84
N ASP A 79 8.22 -1.27 -26.98
CA ASP A 79 6.79 -1.38 -27.29
C ASP A 79 5.96 -0.88 -26.11
N PRO A 80 5.67 0.42 -26.03
CA PRO A 80 4.95 1.00 -24.89
C PRO A 80 3.52 0.48 -24.68
N GLU A 81 2.93 -0.20 -25.66
CA GLU A 81 1.62 -0.86 -25.52
C GLU A 81 1.74 -2.23 -24.84
N ARG A 82 2.94 -2.81 -24.83
CA ARG A 82 3.24 -4.06 -24.16
C ARG A 82 3.58 -3.81 -22.70
N ILE A 83 2.76 -4.34 -21.80
CA ILE A 83 3.01 -4.27 -20.35
C ILE A 83 3.63 -5.59 -19.89
N GLU A 84 4.75 -5.51 -19.20
CA GLU A 84 5.42 -6.63 -18.56
C GLU A 84 5.31 -6.52 -17.04
N ALA A 85 5.17 -7.67 -16.37
CA ALA A 85 5.23 -7.73 -14.92
C ALA A 85 6.70 -7.82 -14.48
N ILE A 86 7.13 -6.93 -13.59
CA ILE A 86 8.51 -6.87 -13.10
C ILE A 86 8.51 -6.73 -11.57
N HIS A 87 9.30 -7.56 -10.88
CA HIS A 87 9.55 -7.45 -9.43
C HIS A 87 10.48 -6.26 -9.10
N ALA A 88 10.04 -5.04 -9.44
CA ALA A 88 10.81 -3.83 -9.17
C ALA A 88 10.77 -3.43 -7.68
N CYS A 89 9.73 -3.82 -6.96
CA CYS A 89 9.59 -3.59 -5.51
C CYS A 89 10.30 -4.66 -4.66
N GLY A 90 10.68 -5.81 -5.27
CA GLY A 90 11.47 -6.85 -4.60
C GLY A 90 10.66 -7.90 -3.86
N HIS A 91 9.37 -8.06 -4.17
CA HIS A 91 8.49 -9.04 -3.54
C HIS A 91 8.95 -10.49 -3.77
N ASP A 92 9.65 -10.77 -4.88
CA ASP A 92 10.35 -12.04 -5.12
C ASP A 92 11.38 -12.37 -4.03
N ALA A 93 12.08 -11.34 -3.51
CA ALA A 93 13.04 -11.50 -2.43
C ALA A 93 12.33 -11.71 -1.09
N HIS A 94 11.23 -11.02 -0.82
CA HIS A 94 10.45 -11.18 0.41
C HIS A 94 9.90 -12.61 0.50
N ALA A 95 9.26 -13.10 -0.55
CA ALA A 95 8.75 -14.46 -0.63
C ALA A 95 9.87 -15.50 -0.50
N ALA A 96 11.01 -15.30 -1.16
CA ALA A 96 12.16 -16.20 -1.08
C ALA A 96 12.75 -16.27 0.33
N ILE A 97 12.86 -15.15 1.03
CA ILE A 97 13.33 -15.08 2.43
C ILE A 97 12.39 -15.86 3.33
N LEU A 98 11.07 -15.65 3.22
CA LEU A 98 10.08 -16.32 4.05
C LEU A 98 10.03 -17.83 3.77
N LEU A 99 10.07 -18.25 2.49
CA LEU A 99 10.19 -19.65 2.08
C LEU A 99 11.42 -20.30 2.70
N ALA A 100 12.55 -19.65 2.52
CA ALA A 100 13.81 -20.14 3.03
C ALA A 100 13.83 -20.19 4.56
N ALA A 101 13.15 -19.29 5.29
CA ALA A 101 13.08 -19.29 6.74
C ALA A 101 12.19 -20.41 7.32
N ALA A 102 11.19 -20.90 6.58
CA ALA A 102 10.16 -21.80 7.08
C ALA A 102 10.70 -23.07 7.80
N PRO A 103 11.66 -23.84 7.25
CA PRO A 103 12.20 -25.01 7.93
C PRO A 103 12.95 -24.68 9.24
N GLU A 104 13.66 -23.57 9.29
CA GLU A 104 14.38 -23.14 10.48
C GLU A 104 13.44 -22.66 11.58
N ILE A 105 12.36 -21.96 11.20
CA ILE A 105 11.30 -21.58 12.11
C ILE A 105 10.70 -22.84 12.76
N ARG A 106 10.29 -23.83 11.97
CA ARG A 106 9.72 -25.09 12.45
C ARG A 106 10.68 -25.84 13.40
N LYS A 107 11.96 -25.88 13.07
CA LYS A 107 12.99 -26.54 13.86
C LYS A 107 13.24 -25.86 15.22
N ASN A 108 13.16 -24.52 15.26
CA ASN A 108 13.58 -23.72 16.41
C ASN A 108 12.43 -23.18 17.26
N LEU A 109 11.17 -23.29 16.81
CA LEU A 109 10.00 -22.83 17.54
C LEU A 109 9.83 -23.62 18.84
N LYS A 110 9.95 -22.96 20.00
CA LYS A 110 9.90 -23.58 21.33
C LYS A 110 8.53 -23.49 22.00
N LYS A 111 7.77 -22.43 21.70
CA LYS A 111 6.42 -22.19 22.25
C LYS A 111 5.61 -21.33 21.29
N GLY A 112 4.29 -21.39 21.42
CA GLY A 112 3.37 -20.62 20.57
C GLY A 112 3.29 -21.15 19.15
N LYS A 113 2.83 -20.31 18.26
CA LYS A 113 2.60 -20.63 16.85
C LYS A 113 3.22 -19.56 15.95
N VAL A 114 3.59 -19.98 14.75
CA VAL A 114 3.99 -19.04 13.69
C VAL A 114 3.11 -19.28 12.46
N ARG A 115 2.47 -18.22 11.98
CA ARG A 115 1.77 -18.20 10.70
C ARG A 115 2.68 -17.58 9.65
N LEU A 116 2.96 -18.31 8.58
CA LEU A 116 3.58 -17.75 7.39
C LEU A 116 2.46 -17.34 6.44
N ALA A 117 2.45 -16.08 6.00
CA ALA A 117 1.45 -15.53 5.11
C ALA A 117 2.13 -14.96 3.85
N PHE A 118 1.83 -15.53 2.69
CA PHE A 118 2.26 -15.03 1.39
C PHE A 118 1.10 -14.26 0.79
N GLN A 119 1.23 -12.93 0.75
CA GLN A 119 0.15 -12.01 0.42
C GLN A 119 0.17 -11.64 -1.06
N PRO A 120 -0.92 -11.86 -1.82
CA PRO A 120 -1.08 -11.35 -3.17
C PRO A 120 -1.48 -9.88 -3.17
N ALA A 121 -1.46 -9.23 -4.34
CA ALA A 121 -2.11 -7.96 -4.65
C ALA A 121 -1.80 -6.83 -3.64
N GLU A 122 -0.52 -6.70 -3.26
CA GLU A 122 -0.05 -5.62 -2.38
C GLU A 122 -0.11 -4.28 -3.11
N GLU A 123 0.40 -4.21 -4.33
CA GLU A 123 0.53 -3.00 -5.14
C GLU A 123 -0.83 -2.40 -5.58
N SER A 124 -1.90 -3.21 -5.51
CA SER A 124 -3.27 -2.75 -5.72
C SER A 124 -4.02 -2.43 -4.43
N LEU A 125 -3.38 -2.57 -3.25
CA LEU A 125 -3.95 -2.36 -1.91
C LEU A 125 -5.15 -3.27 -1.59
N GLN A 126 -5.37 -4.37 -2.34
CA GLN A 126 -6.53 -5.23 -2.20
C GLN A 126 -6.23 -6.52 -1.43
N GLY A 127 -5.01 -7.06 -1.59
CA GLY A 127 -4.69 -8.40 -1.11
C GLY A 127 -4.74 -8.56 0.40
N ALA A 128 -4.20 -7.59 1.16
CA ALA A 128 -4.25 -7.62 2.63
C ALA A 128 -5.69 -7.64 3.13
N LEU A 129 -6.57 -6.78 2.60
CA LEU A 129 -7.98 -6.71 2.98
C LEU A 129 -8.73 -8.02 2.64
N ALA A 130 -8.45 -8.60 1.49
CA ALA A 130 -9.02 -9.88 1.08
C ALA A 130 -8.57 -11.02 2.00
N MET A 131 -7.28 -11.11 2.33
CA MET A 131 -6.77 -12.11 3.27
C MET A 131 -7.34 -11.93 4.69
N ILE A 132 -7.51 -10.69 5.16
CA ILE A 132 -8.14 -10.40 6.46
C ILE A 132 -9.58 -10.90 6.48
N LYS A 133 -10.35 -10.64 5.41
CA LYS A 133 -11.70 -11.14 5.26
C LYS A 133 -11.77 -12.67 5.31
N ASP A 134 -10.75 -13.36 4.80
CA ASP A 134 -10.63 -14.82 4.80
C ASP A 134 -9.97 -15.35 6.10
N GLY A 135 -9.85 -14.52 7.15
CA GLY A 135 -9.44 -14.91 8.49
C GLY A 135 -7.92 -15.09 8.66
N VAL A 136 -7.07 -14.43 7.87
CA VAL A 136 -5.61 -14.55 8.03
C VAL A 136 -5.11 -14.04 9.39
N LEU A 137 -5.85 -13.13 10.03
CA LEU A 137 -5.53 -12.59 11.35
C LEU A 137 -6.18 -13.33 12.51
N ASP A 138 -7.01 -14.37 12.24
CA ASP A 138 -7.69 -15.10 13.31
C ASP A 138 -6.68 -15.76 14.25
N GLY A 139 -6.74 -15.38 15.53
CA GLY A 139 -5.84 -15.87 16.58
C GLY A 139 -4.41 -15.35 16.52
N VAL A 140 -4.10 -14.38 15.66
CA VAL A 140 -2.78 -13.75 15.55
C VAL A 140 -2.64 -12.65 16.61
N ASP A 141 -1.58 -12.73 17.43
CA ASP A 141 -1.26 -11.73 18.45
C ASP A 141 -0.29 -10.67 17.92
N ILE A 142 0.61 -11.06 17.01
CA ILE A 142 1.71 -10.23 16.51
C ILE A 142 1.85 -10.43 15.00
N VAL A 143 2.01 -9.33 14.27
CA VAL A 143 2.31 -9.34 12.82
C VAL A 143 3.69 -8.73 12.59
N VAL A 144 4.53 -9.42 11.83
CA VAL A 144 5.84 -8.94 11.39
C VAL A 144 5.93 -9.05 9.87
N GLY A 145 6.21 -7.95 9.22
CA GLY A 145 6.57 -7.88 7.80
C GLY A 145 7.96 -7.28 7.64
N SER A 146 8.61 -7.58 6.54
CA SER A 146 9.88 -6.96 6.17
C SER A 146 9.82 -6.47 4.73
N HIS A 147 10.54 -5.40 4.42
CA HIS A 147 10.66 -4.90 3.07
C HIS A 147 12.11 -4.55 2.77
N ILE A 148 12.64 -5.01 1.63
CA ILE A 148 13.94 -4.55 1.15
C ILE A 148 13.81 -3.10 0.69
N ARG A 149 14.90 -2.32 0.83
CA ARG A 149 14.87 -0.90 0.48
C ARG A 149 15.95 -0.59 -0.56
N PRO A 150 15.72 0.40 -1.45
CA PRO A 150 16.76 0.93 -2.29
C PRO A 150 17.95 1.42 -1.47
N VAL A 151 19.15 1.30 -2.03
CA VAL A 151 20.40 1.72 -1.33
C VAL A 151 20.41 3.22 -0.99
N GLN A 152 19.60 4.01 -1.66
CA GLN A 152 19.40 5.44 -1.40
C GLN A 152 18.68 5.69 -0.06
N ASP A 153 17.75 4.80 0.29
CA ASP A 153 16.94 4.90 1.53
C ASP A 153 17.64 4.19 2.69
N LEU A 154 18.19 2.99 2.43
CA LEU A 154 18.90 2.20 3.43
C LEU A 154 20.16 1.58 2.81
N PRO A 155 21.38 2.00 3.23
CA PRO A 155 22.62 1.45 2.68
C PRO A 155 22.73 -0.05 2.86
N PHE A 156 23.42 -0.71 1.92
CA PHE A 156 23.67 -2.15 1.97
C PHE A 156 24.26 -2.59 3.31
N GLY A 157 23.76 -3.70 3.86
CA GLY A 157 24.19 -4.25 5.15
C GLY A 157 23.62 -3.51 6.37
N LYS A 158 22.66 -2.61 6.17
CA LYS A 158 21.94 -1.96 7.25
C LYS A 158 20.53 -2.53 7.42
N TYR A 159 20.04 -2.46 8.64
CA TYR A 159 18.70 -2.90 9.06
C TYR A 159 17.99 -1.78 9.79
N CYS A 160 16.72 -1.62 9.56
CA CYS A 160 15.87 -0.62 10.22
C CYS A 160 14.66 -1.29 10.85
N ALA A 161 14.29 -0.86 12.05
CA ALA A 161 13.20 -1.49 12.81
C ALA A 161 11.81 -1.10 12.28
N SER A 162 11.71 -0.01 11.53
CA SER A 162 10.45 0.46 10.95
C SER A 162 10.70 1.08 9.58
N VAL A 163 9.73 0.94 8.70
CA VAL A 163 9.69 1.66 7.42
C VAL A 163 8.64 2.76 7.56
N ASN A 164 9.08 4.02 7.49
CA ASN A 164 8.18 5.16 7.69
C ASN A 164 7.31 5.38 6.44
N HIS A 165 6.23 4.63 6.33
CA HIS A 165 5.18 4.90 5.36
C HIS A 165 4.24 5.96 5.89
N VAL A 166 3.89 6.91 5.05
CA VAL A 166 2.86 7.91 5.33
C VAL A 166 1.47 7.35 5.00
N ALA A 167 0.44 7.86 5.69
CA ALA A 167 -0.93 7.62 5.28
C ALA A 167 -1.18 8.33 3.94
N CYS A 168 -1.88 7.69 3.01
CA CYS A 168 -2.19 8.30 1.73
C CYS A 168 -3.64 8.02 1.29
N ALA A 169 -4.16 8.90 0.44
CA ALA A 169 -5.48 8.74 -0.15
C ALA A 169 -5.55 9.41 -1.53
N THR A 170 -6.36 8.85 -2.41
CA THR A 170 -6.84 9.52 -3.62
C THR A 170 -8.26 10.02 -3.38
N VAL A 171 -8.49 11.29 -3.67
CA VAL A 171 -9.81 11.92 -3.50
C VAL A 171 -10.29 12.47 -4.84
N GLU A 172 -11.47 12.03 -5.27
CA GLU A 172 -12.17 12.63 -6.42
C GLU A 172 -13.18 13.66 -5.92
N VAL A 173 -13.14 14.86 -6.50
CA VAL A 173 -14.13 15.91 -6.27
C VAL A 173 -14.86 16.19 -7.57
N ARG A 174 -16.19 16.02 -7.54
CA ARG A 174 -17.06 16.36 -8.64
C ARG A 174 -17.87 17.62 -8.27
N ILE A 175 -17.83 18.60 -9.16
CA ILE A 175 -18.54 19.87 -9.00
C ILE A 175 -19.55 19.99 -10.15
N ASP A 176 -20.82 19.97 -9.82
CA ASP A 176 -21.90 20.07 -10.76
C ASP A 176 -22.39 21.52 -10.86
N GLY A 177 -22.46 22.00 -12.09
CA GLY A 177 -22.93 23.33 -12.45
C GLY A 177 -24.23 23.28 -13.28
N LYS A 178 -24.47 24.34 -14.02
CA LYS A 178 -25.57 24.45 -14.94
C LYS A 178 -25.09 25.04 -16.28
N GLN A 179 -25.28 24.29 -17.35
CA GLN A 179 -24.91 24.72 -18.69
C GLN A 179 -25.61 26.03 -19.10
N ALA A 180 -24.85 26.90 -19.78
CA ALA A 180 -25.37 28.11 -20.42
C ALA A 180 -24.39 28.58 -21.49
N HIS A 181 -24.88 29.44 -22.38
CA HIS A 181 -24.00 30.14 -23.30
C HIS A 181 -23.10 31.12 -22.53
N ALA A 182 -21.81 31.13 -22.80
CA ALA A 182 -20.83 31.95 -22.04
C ALA A 182 -21.12 33.47 -22.07
N ALA A 183 -21.79 33.96 -23.14
CA ALA A 183 -22.25 35.36 -23.21
C ALA A 183 -23.50 35.67 -22.34
N ARG A 184 -24.07 34.64 -21.66
CA ARG A 184 -25.23 34.74 -20.76
C ARG A 184 -24.97 34.02 -19.45
N PRO A 185 -23.90 34.35 -18.72
CA PRO A 185 -23.43 33.59 -17.55
C PRO A 185 -24.48 33.59 -16.41
N HIS A 186 -25.32 34.60 -16.30
CA HIS A 186 -26.40 34.72 -15.33
C HIS A 186 -27.49 33.65 -15.43
N LEU A 187 -27.54 32.88 -16.54
CA LEU A 187 -28.48 31.78 -16.74
C LEU A 187 -27.88 30.40 -16.37
N GLY A 188 -26.59 30.35 -16.12
CA GLY A 188 -25.83 29.14 -15.76
C GLY A 188 -25.24 29.21 -14.40
N ILE A 189 -24.55 28.12 -14.03
CA ILE A 189 -23.65 28.00 -12.88
C ILE A 189 -22.36 27.43 -13.42
N ASN A 190 -21.27 28.19 -13.34
CA ASN A 190 -19.99 27.77 -13.94
C ASN A 190 -19.20 26.89 -12.97
N PRO A 191 -19.12 25.57 -13.19
CA PRO A 191 -18.37 24.69 -12.30
C PRO A 191 -16.85 24.89 -12.42
N ILE A 192 -16.32 25.51 -13.48
CA ILE A 192 -14.90 25.82 -13.62
C ILE A 192 -14.50 26.94 -12.65
N GLU A 193 -15.33 27.97 -12.48
CA GLU A 193 -15.10 29.03 -11.51
C GLU A 193 -15.17 28.49 -10.07
N ALA A 194 -16.18 27.67 -9.78
CA ALA A 194 -16.27 26.98 -8.49
C ALA A 194 -15.08 26.04 -8.22
N ALA A 195 -14.60 25.30 -9.23
CA ALA A 195 -13.44 24.44 -9.14
C ALA A 195 -12.15 25.24 -8.85
N SER A 196 -11.98 26.38 -9.51
CA SER A 196 -10.80 27.23 -9.25
C SER A 196 -10.76 27.71 -7.80
N GLN A 197 -11.90 28.15 -7.25
CA GLN A 197 -12.00 28.57 -5.85
C GLN A 197 -11.82 27.39 -4.88
N TYR A 198 -12.33 26.20 -5.24
CA TYR A 198 -12.13 24.99 -4.47
C TYR A 198 -10.64 24.64 -4.34
N ILE A 199 -9.89 24.67 -5.45
CA ILE A 199 -8.45 24.39 -5.45
C ILE A 199 -7.70 25.37 -4.54
N VAL A 200 -8.04 26.66 -4.61
CA VAL A 200 -7.46 27.68 -3.71
C VAL A 200 -7.81 27.38 -2.25
N SER A 201 -9.06 27.06 -1.95
CA SER A 201 -9.52 26.74 -0.59
C SER A 201 -8.82 25.52 0.00
N VAL A 202 -8.63 24.47 -0.79
CA VAL A 202 -7.87 23.28 -0.38
C VAL A 202 -6.41 23.64 -0.11
N GLY A 203 -5.79 24.49 -0.93
CA GLY A 203 -4.43 24.97 -0.71
C GLY A 203 -4.23 25.80 0.57
N LEU A 204 -5.32 26.30 1.15
CA LEU A 204 -5.31 27.06 2.42
C LEU A 204 -5.62 26.20 3.66
N ILE A 205 -5.84 24.89 3.51
CA ILE A 205 -6.03 23.98 4.64
C ILE A 205 -4.81 24.05 5.55
N LYS A 206 -5.08 24.10 6.85
CA LYS A 206 -4.06 24.10 7.89
C LYS A 206 -4.32 22.93 8.84
N ILE A 207 -3.29 22.16 9.07
CA ILE A 207 -3.23 21.13 10.11
C ILE A 207 -2.02 21.43 11.02
N ASP A 208 -1.74 20.57 11.99
CA ASP A 208 -0.62 20.73 12.91
C ASP A 208 0.71 20.96 12.12
N PRO A 209 1.41 22.08 12.34
CA PRO A 209 2.65 22.41 11.62
C PRO A 209 3.81 21.46 11.95
N ASN A 210 3.70 20.66 13.03
CA ASN A 210 4.70 19.63 13.38
C ASN A 210 4.55 18.33 12.58
N LYS A 211 3.48 18.21 11.77
CA LYS A 211 3.23 17.02 10.95
C LYS A 211 3.57 17.29 9.49
N SER A 212 4.23 16.32 8.85
CA SER A 212 4.47 16.36 7.41
C SER A 212 3.19 15.96 6.67
N TRP A 213 2.84 16.73 5.63
CA TRP A 213 1.68 16.43 4.80
C TRP A 213 1.78 17.10 3.43
N SER A 214 1.03 16.57 2.48
CA SER A 214 0.86 17.13 1.14
C SER A 214 -0.56 16.87 0.64
N VAL A 215 -1.15 17.85 -0.03
CA VAL A 215 -2.40 17.72 -0.76
C VAL A 215 -2.25 18.44 -2.09
N LYS A 216 -2.39 17.70 -3.21
CA LYS A 216 -2.15 18.25 -4.55
C LYS A 216 -3.25 17.81 -5.51
N PRO A 217 -3.88 18.76 -6.25
CA PRO A 217 -4.68 18.39 -7.40
C PRO A 217 -3.73 17.83 -8.47
N THR A 218 -4.02 16.65 -8.98
CA THR A 218 -3.21 15.95 -9.98
C THR A 218 -3.88 15.88 -11.34
N GLN A 219 -5.20 15.94 -11.36
CA GLN A 219 -5.99 15.93 -12.60
C GLN A 219 -7.18 16.89 -12.48
N ILE A 220 -7.56 17.51 -13.59
CA ILE A 220 -8.79 18.29 -13.71
C ILE A 220 -9.41 18.04 -15.08
N HIS A 221 -10.69 17.70 -15.09
CA HIS A 221 -11.45 17.41 -16.30
C HIS A 221 -12.82 18.09 -16.26
N SER A 222 -13.24 18.61 -17.41
CA SER A 222 -14.63 19.01 -17.64
C SER A 222 -15.19 18.27 -18.85
N GLU A 223 -16.49 18.36 -19.08
CA GLU A 223 -17.06 17.81 -20.30
C GLU A 223 -16.47 18.51 -21.52
N VAL A 224 -16.34 17.75 -22.64
CA VAL A 224 -15.92 18.29 -23.93
C VAL A 224 -17.11 19.01 -24.54
N GLY A 225 -16.95 20.30 -24.85
CA GLY A 225 -18.00 21.12 -25.42
C GLY A 225 -17.46 22.27 -26.30
N ALA A 226 -18.36 23.09 -26.80
CA ALA A 226 -17.98 24.30 -27.55
C ALA A 226 -17.33 25.31 -26.58
N THR A 227 -16.32 26.04 -27.04
CA THR A 227 -15.55 27.02 -26.25
C THR A 227 -16.40 28.20 -25.76
N ASN A 228 -17.59 28.40 -26.28
CA ASN A 228 -18.56 29.41 -25.86
C ASN A 228 -19.69 28.84 -24.96
N SER A 229 -19.50 27.64 -24.38
CA SER A 229 -20.46 26.99 -23.48
C SER A 229 -19.87 26.79 -22.12
N ILE A 230 -20.63 27.16 -21.09
CA ILE A 230 -20.36 26.79 -19.69
C ILE A 230 -20.66 25.29 -19.55
N PRO A 231 -19.73 24.46 -19.03
CA PRO A 231 -19.94 23.01 -18.91
C PRO A 231 -20.91 22.66 -17.76
N SER A 232 -21.40 21.42 -17.74
CA SER A 232 -22.30 20.93 -16.67
C SER A 232 -21.56 20.46 -15.43
N PHE A 233 -20.29 20.04 -15.56
CA PHE A 233 -19.51 19.58 -14.41
C PHE A 233 -18.00 19.78 -14.60
N VAL A 234 -17.29 19.72 -13.49
CA VAL A 234 -15.83 19.54 -13.39
C VAL A 234 -15.53 18.40 -12.43
N LYS A 235 -14.52 17.58 -12.77
CA LYS A 235 -13.93 16.59 -11.87
C LYS A 235 -12.47 16.95 -11.59
N ILE A 236 -12.05 16.78 -10.33
CA ILE A 236 -10.68 17.03 -9.89
C ILE A 236 -10.24 15.80 -9.10
N ALA A 237 -9.08 15.22 -9.44
CA ALA A 237 -8.43 14.21 -8.62
C ALA A 237 -7.32 14.85 -7.76
N TYR A 238 -7.20 14.39 -6.53
CA TYR A 238 -6.17 14.81 -5.57
C TYR A 238 -5.38 13.62 -5.07
N ASP A 239 -4.04 13.77 -4.99
CA ASP A 239 -3.16 12.91 -4.18
C ASP A 239 -2.96 13.56 -2.80
N LEU A 240 -3.22 12.78 -1.76
CA LEU A 240 -3.07 13.16 -0.37
C LEU A 240 -2.01 12.29 0.30
N ARG A 241 -1.12 12.93 1.04
CA ARG A 241 -0.10 12.29 1.87
C ARG A 241 -0.07 12.94 3.24
N ALA A 242 -0.03 12.14 4.30
CA ALA A 242 0.08 12.67 5.66
C ALA A 242 0.90 11.74 6.55
N GLN A 243 1.62 12.31 7.50
CA GLN A 243 2.49 11.57 8.42
C GLN A 243 1.77 10.47 9.19
N ASP A 244 0.48 10.67 9.51
CA ASP A 244 -0.36 9.74 10.25
C ASP A 244 -1.82 9.81 9.81
N ASN A 245 -2.61 8.83 10.24
CA ASN A 245 -4.02 8.68 9.90
C ASN A 245 -4.87 9.87 10.38
N ALA A 246 -4.60 10.41 11.56
CA ALA A 246 -5.36 11.54 12.12
C ALA A 246 -5.18 12.82 11.28
N ALA A 247 -3.96 13.07 10.78
CA ALA A 247 -3.67 14.17 9.89
C ALA A 247 -4.37 14.00 8.53
N LEU A 248 -4.34 12.78 7.96
CA LEU A 248 -5.02 12.47 6.70
C LEU A 248 -6.53 12.69 6.81
N GLU A 249 -7.16 12.16 7.86
CA GLU A 249 -8.59 12.34 8.12
C GLU A 249 -8.96 13.82 8.33
N ALA A 250 -8.13 14.58 9.01
CA ALA A 250 -8.32 16.01 9.18
C ALA A 250 -8.31 16.76 7.84
N ILE A 251 -7.39 16.40 6.91
CA ILE A 251 -7.34 16.98 5.57
C ILE A 251 -8.62 16.63 4.80
N ILE A 252 -8.99 15.35 4.76
CA ILE A 252 -10.20 14.86 4.06
C ILE A 252 -11.45 15.59 4.60
N GLY A 253 -11.58 15.70 5.91
CA GLY A 253 -12.68 16.43 6.54
C GLY A 253 -12.76 17.89 6.12
N ARG A 254 -11.63 18.59 6.03
CA ARG A 254 -11.56 19.98 5.55
C ARG A 254 -11.90 20.09 4.06
N MET A 255 -11.47 19.14 3.23
CA MET A 255 -11.82 19.09 1.81
C MET A 255 -13.34 18.93 1.61
N LYS A 256 -13.97 18.03 2.39
CA LYS A 256 -15.45 17.84 2.37
C LYS A 256 -16.20 19.12 2.75
N LEU A 257 -15.72 19.82 3.78
CA LEU A 257 -16.32 21.11 4.20
C LEU A 257 -16.15 22.20 3.13
N ALA A 258 -14.98 22.27 2.48
CA ALA A 258 -14.75 23.20 1.39
C ALA A 258 -15.69 22.90 0.19
N ALA A 259 -15.89 21.63 -0.15
CA ALA A 259 -16.82 21.21 -1.20
C ALA A 259 -18.27 21.61 -0.87
N ALA A 260 -18.72 21.36 0.35
CA ALA A 260 -20.07 21.77 0.82
C ALA A 260 -20.28 23.29 0.75
N GLY A 261 -19.23 24.08 0.97
CA GLY A 261 -19.29 25.54 0.91
C GLY A 261 -19.54 26.11 -0.51
N LEU A 262 -19.28 25.35 -1.57
CA LEU A 262 -19.43 25.82 -2.95
C LEU A 262 -20.90 26.09 -3.32
N GLU A 263 -21.83 25.35 -2.76
CA GLU A 263 -23.27 25.58 -3.04
C GLU A 263 -23.70 26.97 -2.55
N GLY A 264 -23.28 27.37 -1.36
CA GLY A 264 -23.60 28.69 -0.81
C GLY A 264 -22.93 29.86 -1.55
N CYS A 265 -21.71 29.66 -2.06
CA CYS A 265 -20.94 30.72 -2.72
C CYS A 265 -21.21 30.83 -4.23
N PHE A 266 -21.43 29.72 -4.90
CA PHE A 266 -21.51 29.63 -6.37
C PHE A 266 -22.81 28.99 -6.88
N GLY A 267 -23.64 28.44 -6.00
CA GLY A 267 -24.80 27.63 -6.39
C GLY A 267 -24.41 26.25 -6.99
N ALA A 268 -23.13 25.91 -6.99
CA ALA A 268 -22.59 24.67 -7.54
C ALA A 268 -22.61 23.57 -6.47
N LYS A 269 -23.24 22.42 -6.76
CA LYS A 269 -23.19 21.25 -5.86
C LYS A 269 -21.88 20.50 -6.06
N ALA A 270 -21.30 20.04 -4.95
CA ALA A 270 -20.07 19.27 -5.02
C ALA A 270 -20.13 18.01 -4.14
N SER A 271 -19.60 16.91 -4.68
CA SER A 271 -19.26 15.70 -3.91
C SER A 271 -17.74 15.60 -3.76
N CYS A 272 -17.30 15.02 -2.64
CA CYS A 272 -15.88 14.79 -2.33
C CYS A 272 -15.76 13.36 -1.80
N GLU A 273 -15.25 12.47 -2.61
CA GLU A 273 -15.21 11.03 -2.36
C GLU A 273 -13.77 10.54 -2.29
N VAL A 274 -13.48 9.69 -1.29
CA VAL A 274 -12.21 8.98 -1.19
C VAL A 274 -12.32 7.75 -2.06
N THR A 275 -11.53 7.67 -3.12
CA THR A 275 -11.52 6.55 -4.07
C THR A 275 -10.51 5.48 -3.70
N GLU A 276 -9.40 5.89 -3.05
CA GLU A 276 -8.38 5.00 -2.53
C GLU A 276 -7.94 5.51 -1.16
N TYR A 277 -7.69 4.59 -0.24
CA TYR A 277 -7.23 4.91 1.12
C TYR A 277 -6.23 3.87 1.59
N CYS A 278 -5.02 4.32 1.93
CA CYS A 278 -3.99 3.50 2.54
C CYS A 278 -3.61 4.13 3.90
N PRO A 279 -3.99 3.49 5.02
CA PRO A 279 -3.62 4.00 6.33
C PRO A 279 -2.10 3.92 6.53
N GLY A 280 -1.56 4.90 7.23
CA GLY A 280 -0.20 4.82 7.74
C GLY A 280 -0.10 3.72 8.79
N PRO A 281 1.01 2.98 8.84
CA PRO A 281 1.19 1.91 9.82
C PRO A 281 1.36 2.49 11.23
N GLU A 282 0.83 1.75 12.21
CA GLU A 282 1.10 1.98 13.63
C GLU A 282 2.05 0.88 14.10
N TYR A 283 3.26 1.26 14.51
CA TYR A 283 4.30 0.32 14.93
C TYR A 283 4.26 0.10 16.44
N ASP A 284 4.43 -1.16 16.85
CA ASP A 284 4.66 -1.50 18.25
C ASP A 284 6.12 -1.17 18.62
N GLU A 285 6.31 -0.21 19.54
CA GLU A 285 7.63 0.24 19.95
C GLU A 285 8.44 -0.87 20.61
N ALA A 286 7.80 -1.75 21.41
CA ALA A 286 8.50 -2.84 22.11
C ALA A 286 9.01 -3.89 21.11
N LEU A 287 8.24 -4.19 20.07
CA LEU A 287 8.70 -5.06 18.97
C LEU A 287 9.83 -4.40 18.17
N GLY A 288 9.75 -3.09 17.95
CA GLY A 288 10.82 -2.32 17.32
C GLY A 288 12.14 -2.40 18.10
N GLU A 289 12.11 -2.26 19.44
CA GLU A 289 13.30 -2.41 20.27
C GLU A 289 13.82 -3.85 20.28
N LEU A 290 12.93 -4.85 20.37
CA LEU A 290 13.31 -6.27 20.26
C LEU A 290 14.02 -6.58 18.94
N PHE A 291 13.53 -5.99 17.83
CA PHE A 291 14.19 -6.12 16.51
C PHE A 291 15.61 -5.53 16.56
N LYS A 292 15.78 -4.32 17.09
CA LYS A 292 17.09 -3.66 17.20
C LYS A 292 18.06 -4.47 18.05
N GLU A 293 17.61 -5.00 19.19
CA GLU A 293 18.42 -5.86 20.05
C GLU A 293 18.83 -7.15 19.32
N THR A 294 17.91 -7.77 18.59
CA THR A 294 18.16 -9.00 17.82
C THR A 294 19.17 -8.76 16.71
N VAL A 295 19.02 -7.69 15.93
CA VAL A 295 19.96 -7.32 14.87
C VAL A 295 21.33 -6.99 15.45
N ALA A 296 21.38 -6.18 16.51
CA ALA A 296 22.64 -5.83 17.16
C ALA A 296 23.38 -7.04 17.73
N GLY A 297 22.65 -8.00 18.31
CA GLY A 297 23.20 -9.25 18.83
C GLY A 297 23.68 -10.23 17.76
N THR A 298 23.06 -10.18 16.56
CA THR A 298 23.37 -11.13 15.47
C THR A 298 24.41 -10.58 14.51
N PHE A 299 24.33 -9.30 14.15
CA PHE A 299 25.12 -8.68 13.08
C PHE A 299 26.00 -7.52 13.55
N GLY A 300 25.86 -7.08 14.80
CA GLY A 300 26.56 -5.93 15.37
C GLY A 300 25.73 -4.64 15.33
N LYS A 301 25.93 -3.78 16.33
CA LYS A 301 25.19 -2.51 16.46
C LYS A 301 25.40 -1.55 15.27
N GLU A 302 26.55 -1.63 14.65
CA GLU A 302 26.92 -0.82 13.50
C GLU A 302 26.05 -1.12 12.25
N THR A 303 25.33 -2.25 12.21
CA THR A 303 24.42 -2.60 11.13
C THR A 303 23.04 -1.97 11.26
N LEU A 304 22.72 -1.37 12.40
CA LEU A 304 21.48 -0.63 12.59
C LEU A 304 21.49 0.67 11.80
N GLY A 305 20.46 0.87 10.98
CA GLY A 305 20.15 2.13 10.31
C GLY A 305 19.27 3.01 11.19
N THR A 306 19.27 4.31 10.94
CA THR A 306 18.56 5.28 11.77
C THR A 306 17.10 5.46 11.37
N ASN A 307 16.78 5.42 10.08
CA ASN A 307 15.40 5.51 9.56
C ASN A 307 15.36 5.02 8.11
N CYS A 308 14.24 4.43 7.70
CA CYS A 308 13.93 4.08 6.33
C CYS A 308 12.60 4.72 5.92
N GLY A 309 12.58 5.41 4.82
CA GLY A 309 11.36 6.02 4.25
C GLY A 309 11.46 7.49 4.06
#